data_ab9885c9a3163257517a2bcda032420a
#
_entry.id   ab9885c9a3163257517a2bcda032420a
#
_cell.length_a   1.000
_cell.length_b   1.000
_cell.length_c   1.000
_cell.angle_alpha   90.00
_cell.angle_beta   90.00
_cell.angle_gamma   90.00
#
_symmetry.space_group_name_H-M   'P 1'
#
loop_
_entity.id
_entity.type
_entity.pdbx_description
1 polymer ?
#
loop_
_entity_poly.entity_id
_entity_poly.type
_entity_poly.pdbx_seq_one_letter_code
_entity_poly.pdbx_strand_id
1 'polypeptide(L)'
;MKAGRCFALAVTVLAVFAVARPFGVLGPAVLSVSVLTAVLVLIAWSTGATSADLGLGRADVRAGLLYGAGAFGAVLLVLVVAAVIPATNGFLHDSRAQISGGRLLYELGVSIVLLTAIPEEFAFRGVLLGSALRLWGPWRASLVTSALFGLWHIAPTLHTMSDNREFAGAAAHTGGQVLLVLGSVAVTFVAGLVFCWLRLRSRSLIAPVMAHVATNGLALTVAWFAVH
;
A
#
# COMPACT_ATOMS: atom_id res chain seq x y z
N MET A 1 -16.54 7.89 21.64
CA MET A 1 -15.75 6.85 22.36
C MET A 1 -15.38 5.64 21.49
N LYS A 2 -16.31 4.96 20.82
CA LYS A 2 -16.02 3.73 20.02
C LYS A 2 -15.04 3.95 18.87
N ALA A 3 -15.19 5.04 18.08
CA ALA A 3 -14.29 5.35 16.96
C ALA A 3 -12.84 5.61 17.40
N GLY A 4 -12.64 6.34 18.50
CA GLY A 4 -11.29 6.58 19.05
C GLY A 4 -10.61 5.29 19.52
N ARG A 5 -11.36 4.37 20.13
CA ARG A 5 -10.84 3.04 20.50
C ARG A 5 -10.48 2.22 19.27
N CYS A 6 -11.33 2.24 18.22
CA CYS A 6 -11.03 1.57 16.96
C CYS A 6 -9.71 2.08 16.37
N PHE A 7 -9.57 3.39 16.24
CA PHE A 7 -8.38 4.03 15.70
C PHE A 7 -7.13 3.66 16.52
N ALA A 8 -7.17 3.83 17.84
CA ALA A 8 -6.04 3.55 18.71
C ALA A 8 -5.61 2.06 18.64
N LEU A 9 -6.56 1.13 18.74
CA LEU A 9 -6.27 -0.31 18.65
C LEU A 9 -5.69 -0.67 17.28
N ALA A 10 -6.24 -0.14 16.19
CA ALA A 10 -5.71 -0.40 14.86
C ALA A 10 -4.28 0.13 14.69
N VAL A 11 -3.99 1.36 15.16
CA VAL A 11 -2.63 1.92 15.15
C VAL A 11 -1.68 1.04 15.95
N THR A 12 -2.07 0.63 17.16
CA THR A 12 -1.23 -0.24 18.02
C THR A 12 -0.90 -1.57 17.33
N VAL A 13 -1.90 -2.24 16.77
CA VAL A 13 -1.72 -3.53 16.09
C VAL A 13 -0.82 -3.39 14.87
N LEU A 14 -1.04 -2.35 14.06
CA LEU A 14 -0.19 -2.07 12.89
C LEU A 14 1.24 -1.73 13.29
N ALA A 15 1.45 -0.94 14.34
CA ALA A 15 2.78 -0.60 14.84
C ALA A 15 3.52 -1.85 15.36
N VAL A 16 2.85 -2.70 16.13
CA VAL A 16 3.41 -3.98 16.60
C VAL A 16 3.77 -4.88 15.42
N PHE A 17 2.89 -4.98 14.42
CA PHE A 17 3.15 -5.77 13.22
C PHE A 17 4.35 -5.23 12.43
N ALA A 18 4.41 -3.91 12.19
CA ALA A 18 5.50 -3.26 11.45
C ALA A 18 6.87 -3.48 12.13
N VAL A 19 6.90 -3.46 13.47
CA VAL A 19 8.13 -3.71 14.24
C VAL A 19 8.48 -5.19 14.28
N ALA A 20 7.53 -6.08 14.48
CA ALA A 20 7.78 -7.51 14.67
C ALA A 20 8.14 -8.25 13.36
N ARG A 21 7.59 -7.79 12.23
CA ARG A 21 7.76 -8.47 10.95
C ARG A 21 9.20 -8.58 10.45
N PRO A 22 10.05 -7.54 10.52
CA PRO A 22 11.44 -7.62 10.09
C PRO A 22 12.28 -8.66 10.84
N PHE A 23 11.89 -8.99 12.08
CA PHE A 23 12.61 -9.97 12.90
C PHE A 23 12.19 -11.41 12.62
N GLY A 24 11.28 -11.67 11.67
CA GLY A 24 10.81 -13.02 11.35
C GLY A 24 9.91 -13.66 12.42
N VAL A 25 9.57 -12.95 13.49
CA VAL A 25 8.83 -13.46 14.66
C VAL A 25 7.39 -13.85 14.28
N LEU A 26 6.84 -13.27 13.21
CA LEU A 26 5.45 -13.47 12.81
C LEU A 26 5.23 -14.66 11.87
N GLY A 27 6.31 -15.39 11.53
CA GLY A 27 6.24 -16.54 10.62
C GLY A 27 5.92 -16.19 9.16
N PRO A 28 5.38 -17.14 8.38
CA PRO A 28 5.10 -16.95 6.96
C PRO A 28 4.16 -15.79 6.66
N ALA A 29 4.41 -15.08 5.54
CA ALA A 29 3.64 -13.91 5.14
C ALA A 29 2.12 -14.16 5.08
N VAL A 30 1.71 -15.28 4.50
CA VAL A 30 0.30 -15.64 4.39
C VAL A 30 -0.37 -15.70 5.77
N LEU A 31 0.27 -16.38 6.73
CA LEU A 31 -0.29 -16.52 8.07
C LEU A 31 -0.32 -15.16 8.79
N SER A 32 0.79 -14.44 8.81
CA SER A 32 0.89 -13.18 9.55
C SER A 32 -0.05 -12.10 9.03
N VAL A 33 -0.18 -11.97 7.69
CA VAL A 33 -1.12 -11.01 7.07
C VAL A 33 -2.57 -11.42 7.30
N SER A 34 -2.89 -12.72 7.23
CA SER A 34 -4.23 -13.22 7.53
C SER A 34 -4.62 -12.95 8.99
N VAL A 35 -3.71 -13.18 9.94
CA VAL A 35 -3.94 -12.88 11.36
C VAL A 35 -4.12 -11.39 11.57
N LEU A 36 -3.26 -10.54 10.98
CA LEU A 36 -3.40 -9.09 11.06
C LEU A 36 -4.78 -8.64 10.56
N THR A 37 -5.17 -9.12 9.37
CA THR A 37 -6.47 -8.78 8.77
C THR A 37 -7.63 -9.22 9.64
N ALA A 38 -7.59 -10.45 10.20
CA ALA A 38 -8.62 -10.96 11.11
C ALA A 38 -8.72 -10.11 12.38
N VAL A 39 -7.60 -9.73 12.98
CA VAL A 39 -7.58 -8.85 14.16
C VAL A 39 -8.19 -7.48 13.83
N LEU A 40 -7.87 -6.89 12.69
CA LEU A 40 -8.45 -5.61 12.26
C LEU A 40 -9.97 -5.72 12.01
N VAL A 41 -10.44 -6.83 11.43
CA VAL A 41 -11.88 -7.12 11.28
C VAL A 41 -12.55 -7.20 12.65
N LEU A 42 -11.96 -7.92 13.60
CA LEU A 42 -12.50 -8.03 14.97
C LEU A 42 -12.54 -6.67 15.68
N ILE A 43 -11.49 -5.83 15.54
CA ILE A 43 -11.46 -4.47 16.09
C ILE A 43 -12.60 -3.63 15.47
N ALA A 44 -12.73 -3.63 14.16
CA ALA A 44 -13.78 -2.88 13.46
C ALA A 44 -15.18 -3.34 13.92
N TRP A 45 -15.41 -4.64 13.93
CA TRP A 45 -16.69 -5.22 14.35
C TRP A 45 -17.01 -4.91 15.82
N SER A 46 -16.09 -5.15 16.75
CA SER A 46 -16.28 -4.90 18.18
C SER A 46 -16.52 -3.43 18.54
N THR A 47 -16.05 -2.52 17.70
CA THR A 47 -16.24 -1.07 17.85
C THR A 47 -17.44 -0.52 17.07
N GLY A 48 -18.19 -1.40 16.39
CA GLY A 48 -19.42 -1.06 15.67
C GLY A 48 -19.18 -0.28 14.37
N ALA A 49 -18.07 -0.56 13.66
CA ALA A 49 -17.88 -0.05 12.32
C ALA A 49 -18.84 -0.75 11.34
N THR A 50 -19.49 0.04 10.49
CA THR A 50 -20.38 -0.49 9.45
C THR A 50 -19.60 -0.80 8.17
N SER A 51 -20.18 -1.58 7.26
CA SER A 51 -19.60 -1.81 5.92
C SER A 51 -19.40 -0.51 5.14
N ALA A 52 -20.25 0.48 5.32
CA ALA A 52 -20.09 1.81 4.73
C ALA A 52 -18.88 2.56 5.30
N ASP A 53 -18.68 2.51 6.63
CA ASP A 53 -17.49 3.10 7.27
C ASP A 53 -16.21 2.49 6.69
N LEU A 54 -16.21 1.17 6.43
CA LEU A 54 -15.09 0.43 5.89
C LEU A 54 -14.93 0.56 4.35
N GLY A 55 -15.91 1.17 3.65
CA GLY A 55 -15.89 1.26 2.19
C GLY A 55 -16.25 -0.04 1.46
N LEU A 56 -16.97 -0.91 2.14
CA LEU A 56 -17.43 -2.19 1.63
C LEU A 56 -18.92 -2.16 1.25
N GLY A 57 -19.49 -0.96 1.06
CA GLY A 57 -20.89 -0.77 0.66
C GLY A 57 -21.14 -1.30 -0.75
N ARG A 58 -22.16 -2.17 -0.91
CA ARG A 58 -22.51 -2.75 -2.23
C ARG A 58 -22.98 -1.69 -3.24
N ALA A 59 -23.62 -0.63 -2.78
CA ALA A 59 -24.09 0.47 -3.62
C ALA A 59 -22.94 1.23 -4.31
N ASP A 60 -21.75 1.20 -3.73
CA ASP A 60 -20.60 1.98 -4.19
C ASP A 60 -19.63 1.16 -5.08
N VAL A 61 -19.96 -0.10 -5.42
CA VAL A 61 -19.11 -0.98 -6.25
C VAL A 61 -18.86 -0.38 -7.63
N ARG A 62 -19.92 0.13 -8.31
CA ARG A 62 -19.77 0.73 -9.64
C ARG A 62 -18.86 1.96 -9.61
N ALA A 63 -19.03 2.83 -8.63
CA ALA A 63 -18.17 4.00 -8.45
C ALA A 63 -16.72 3.55 -8.15
N GLY A 64 -16.55 2.55 -7.27
CA GLY A 64 -15.25 1.93 -6.98
C GLY A 64 -14.52 1.46 -8.21
N LEU A 65 -15.21 0.72 -9.08
CA LEU A 65 -14.64 0.20 -10.34
C LEU A 65 -14.28 1.34 -11.31
N LEU A 66 -15.13 2.35 -11.47
CA LEU A 66 -14.86 3.47 -12.39
C LEU A 66 -13.66 4.31 -11.95
N TYR A 67 -13.61 4.71 -10.67
CA TYR A 67 -12.47 5.45 -10.14
C TYR A 67 -11.20 4.61 -10.12
N GLY A 68 -11.33 3.31 -9.80
CA GLY A 68 -10.22 2.37 -9.81
C GLY A 68 -9.64 2.15 -11.20
N ALA A 69 -10.50 1.97 -12.22
CA ALA A 69 -10.06 1.82 -13.60
C ALA A 69 -9.38 3.11 -14.12
N GLY A 70 -9.91 4.29 -13.77
CA GLY A 70 -9.26 5.56 -14.08
C GLY A 70 -7.88 5.69 -13.45
N ALA A 71 -7.75 5.34 -12.17
CA ALA A 71 -6.46 5.35 -11.47
C ALA A 71 -5.48 4.32 -12.06
N PHE A 72 -5.96 3.11 -12.38
CA PHE A 72 -5.16 2.07 -13.02
C PHE A 72 -4.62 2.54 -14.38
N GLY A 73 -5.47 3.14 -15.21
CA GLY A 73 -5.07 3.71 -16.50
C GLY A 73 -4.07 4.86 -16.35
N ALA A 74 -4.22 5.72 -15.35
CA ALA A 74 -3.28 6.79 -15.06
C ALA A 74 -1.89 6.26 -14.67
N VAL A 75 -1.83 5.24 -13.80
CA VAL A 75 -0.57 4.58 -13.42
C VAL A 75 0.08 3.92 -14.63
N LEU A 76 -0.71 3.20 -15.44
CA LEU A 76 -0.21 2.58 -16.67
C LEU A 76 0.40 3.62 -17.60
N LEU A 77 -0.28 4.75 -17.83
CA LEU A 77 0.23 5.83 -18.65
C LEU A 77 1.56 6.38 -18.14
N VAL A 78 1.67 6.63 -16.82
CA VAL A 78 2.91 7.11 -16.19
C VAL A 78 4.05 6.13 -16.41
N LEU A 79 3.81 4.83 -16.22
CA LEU A 79 4.82 3.79 -16.40
C LEU A 79 5.24 3.62 -17.88
N VAL A 80 4.29 3.70 -18.82
CA VAL A 80 4.59 3.69 -20.26
C VAL A 80 5.45 4.88 -20.63
N VAL A 81 5.10 6.08 -20.16
CA VAL A 81 5.91 7.29 -20.39
C VAL A 81 7.31 7.13 -19.77
N ALA A 82 7.39 6.63 -18.54
CA ALA A 82 8.69 6.39 -17.90
C ALA A 82 9.54 5.36 -18.66
N ALA A 83 8.93 4.34 -19.25
CA ALA A 83 9.65 3.31 -20.00
C ALA A 83 10.26 3.83 -21.32
N VAL A 84 9.68 4.86 -21.93
CA VAL A 84 10.19 5.43 -23.19
C VAL A 84 11.19 6.58 -22.98
N ILE A 85 11.33 7.09 -21.75
CA ILE A 85 12.28 8.16 -21.42
C ILE A 85 13.62 7.54 -21.00
N PRO A 86 14.74 7.77 -21.73
CA PRO A 86 16.04 7.15 -21.38
C PRO A 86 16.53 7.46 -19.96
N ALA A 87 16.24 8.65 -19.44
CA ALA A 87 16.66 9.08 -18.11
C ALA A 87 15.98 8.30 -16.97
N THR A 88 14.87 7.62 -17.23
CA THR A 88 14.13 6.82 -16.24
C THR A 88 14.36 5.31 -16.39
N ASN A 89 15.07 4.89 -17.43
CA ASN A 89 15.28 3.48 -17.74
C ASN A 89 15.99 2.73 -16.60
N GLY A 90 16.96 3.36 -15.92
CA GLY A 90 17.67 2.76 -14.79
C GLY A 90 16.75 2.33 -13.64
N PHE A 91 15.67 3.06 -13.39
CA PHE A 91 14.68 2.72 -12.36
C PHE A 91 13.86 1.45 -12.68
N LEU A 92 13.81 1.02 -13.95
CA LEU A 92 13.14 -0.20 -14.37
C LEU A 92 14.00 -1.46 -14.12
N HIS A 93 15.31 -1.31 -13.86
CA HIS A 93 16.21 -2.43 -13.60
C HIS A 93 16.23 -2.77 -12.10
N ASP A 94 15.27 -3.58 -11.69
CA ASP A 94 15.08 -4.06 -10.32
C ASP A 94 15.37 -5.56 -10.26
N SER A 95 16.29 -6.00 -9.38
CA SER A 95 16.66 -7.41 -9.25
C SER A 95 15.50 -8.32 -8.84
N ARG A 96 14.49 -7.77 -8.17
CA ARG A 96 13.26 -8.49 -7.83
C ARG A 96 12.44 -8.92 -9.05
N ALA A 97 12.68 -8.30 -10.21
CA ALA A 97 12.06 -8.67 -11.47
C ALA A 97 12.77 -9.81 -12.21
N GLN A 98 13.96 -10.24 -11.74
CA GLN A 98 14.70 -11.39 -12.29
C GLN A 98 14.09 -12.72 -11.82
N ILE A 99 12.85 -12.97 -12.21
CA ILE A 99 12.05 -14.13 -11.79
C ILE A 99 11.41 -14.79 -13.02
N SER A 100 11.10 -16.09 -12.90
CA SER A 100 10.37 -16.79 -13.96
C SER A 100 8.95 -16.22 -14.16
N GLY A 101 8.36 -16.42 -15.36
CA GLY A 101 6.99 -16.01 -15.65
C GLY A 101 5.95 -16.61 -14.68
N GLY A 102 6.14 -17.88 -14.27
CA GLY A 102 5.27 -18.51 -13.26
C GLY A 102 5.38 -17.83 -11.89
N ARG A 103 6.60 -17.38 -11.50
CA ARG A 103 6.79 -16.62 -10.27
C ARG A 103 6.19 -15.23 -10.39
N LEU A 104 6.29 -14.58 -11.54
CA LEU A 104 5.62 -13.28 -11.79
C LEU A 104 4.11 -13.39 -11.58
N LEU A 105 3.46 -14.41 -12.13
CA LEU A 105 2.02 -14.63 -11.93
C LEU A 105 1.66 -14.81 -10.45
N TYR A 106 2.48 -15.53 -9.69
CA TYR A 106 2.30 -15.66 -8.25
C TYR A 106 2.45 -14.31 -7.54
N GLU A 107 3.49 -13.52 -7.88
CA GLU A 107 3.68 -12.18 -7.28
C GLU A 107 2.50 -11.26 -7.59
N LEU A 108 2.02 -11.23 -8.84
CA LEU A 108 0.90 -10.38 -9.25
C LEU A 108 -0.41 -10.81 -8.58
N GLY A 109 -0.74 -12.10 -8.61
CA GLY A 109 -2.04 -12.60 -8.13
C GLY A 109 -2.11 -12.80 -6.63
N VAL A 110 -1.04 -13.28 -6.01
CA VAL A 110 -1.03 -13.63 -4.58
C VAL A 110 -0.33 -12.58 -3.74
N SER A 111 0.95 -12.33 -3.98
CA SER A 111 1.73 -11.42 -3.11
C SER A 111 1.20 -9.99 -3.16
N ILE A 112 1.02 -9.43 -4.36
CA ILE A 112 0.59 -8.03 -4.52
C ILE A 112 -0.89 -7.86 -4.19
N VAL A 113 -1.76 -8.71 -4.76
CA VAL A 113 -3.21 -8.52 -4.56
C VAL A 113 -3.65 -8.96 -3.18
N LEU A 114 -3.36 -10.22 -2.79
CA LEU A 114 -3.94 -10.83 -1.59
C LEU A 114 -3.14 -10.55 -0.32
N LEU A 115 -1.81 -10.43 -0.41
CA LEU A 115 -0.96 -10.26 0.77
C LEU A 115 -0.48 -8.82 0.99
N THR A 116 -0.69 -7.91 0.01
CA THR A 116 -0.28 -6.51 0.12
C THR A 116 -1.46 -5.56 -0.08
N ALA A 117 -1.97 -5.39 -1.31
CA ALA A 117 -2.91 -4.32 -1.63
C ALA A 117 -4.24 -4.44 -0.87
N ILE A 118 -4.88 -5.60 -0.85
CA ILE A 118 -6.16 -5.78 -0.14
C ILE A 118 -5.99 -5.58 1.37
N PRO A 119 -5.04 -6.24 2.06
CA PRO A 119 -4.86 -6.06 3.50
C PRO A 119 -4.46 -4.64 3.90
N GLU A 120 -3.56 -4.01 3.15
CA GLU A 120 -3.12 -2.66 3.46
C GLU A 120 -4.22 -1.63 3.21
N GLU A 121 -4.94 -1.70 2.09
CA GLU A 121 -6.06 -0.78 1.87
C GLU A 121 -7.20 -1.01 2.87
N PHE A 122 -7.47 -2.25 3.25
CA PHE A 122 -8.41 -2.54 4.33
C PHE A 122 -7.97 -1.93 5.66
N ALA A 123 -6.70 -2.06 6.03
CA ALA A 123 -6.14 -1.48 7.24
C ALA A 123 -6.20 0.06 7.22
N PHE A 124 -5.66 0.68 6.17
CA PHE A 124 -5.46 2.14 6.12
C PHE A 124 -6.71 2.90 5.65
N ARG A 125 -7.40 2.45 4.58
CA ARG A 125 -8.56 3.14 3.99
C ARG A 125 -9.90 2.58 4.44
N GLY A 126 -9.90 1.35 4.96
CA GLY A 126 -11.05 0.78 5.65
C GLY A 126 -11.09 1.20 7.12
N VAL A 127 -10.26 0.56 7.95
CA VAL A 127 -10.34 0.67 9.40
C VAL A 127 -9.83 2.01 9.94
N LEU A 128 -8.60 2.41 9.59
CA LEU A 128 -8.01 3.66 10.11
C LEU A 128 -8.75 4.88 9.58
N LEU A 129 -8.89 5.04 8.26
CA LEU A 129 -9.58 6.19 7.68
C LEU A 129 -11.05 6.21 8.11
N GLY A 130 -11.75 5.08 8.07
CA GLY A 130 -13.16 5.00 8.50
C GLY A 130 -13.36 5.43 9.95
N SER A 131 -12.48 5.03 10.87
CA SER A 131 -12.52 5.47 12.27
C SER A 131 -12.09 6.92 12.43
N ALA A 132 -11.08 7.39 11.70
CA ALA A 132 -10.59 8.76 11.72
C ALA A 132 -11.62 9.77 11.20
N LEU A 133 -12.40 9.42 10.18
CA LEU A 133 -13.49 10.25 9.66
C LEU A 133 -14.59 10.51 10.70
N ARG A 134 -14.79 9.58 11.61
CA ARG A 134 -15.76 9.73 12.73
C ARG A 134 -15.20 10.56 13.89
N LEU A 135 -13.91 10.86 13.89
CA LEU A 135 -13.22 11.66 14.92
C LEU A 135 -12.93 13.07 14.41
N TRP A 136 -12.53 13.16 13.14
CA TRP A 136 -12.01 14.38 12.53
C TRP A 136 -12.66 14.58 11.15
N GLY A 137 -12.54 15.77 10.62
CA GLY A 137 -12.97 16.02 9.24
C GLY A 137 -12.10 15.27 8.21
N PRO A 138 -12.58 15.10 6.96
CA PRO A 138 -11.93 14.28 5.94
C PRO A 138 -10.48 14.68 5.66
N TRP A 139 -10.15 15.96 5.71
CA TRP A 139 -8.79 16.46 5.51
C TRP A 139 -7.81 15.95 6.58
N ARG A 140 -8.15 16.13 7.85
CA ARG A 140 -7.28 15.66 8.96
C ARG A 140 -7.18 14.15 8.99
N ALA A 141 -8.28 13.45 8.76
CA ALA A 141 -8.28 11.99 8.69
C ALA A 141 -7.35 11.48 7.57
N SER A 142 -7.42 12.09 6.37
CA SER A 142 -6.55 11.72 5.26
C SER A 142 -5.09 12.01 5.54
N LEU A 143 -4.75 13.17 6.11
CA LEU A 143 -3.36 13.50 6.46
C LEU A 143 -2.77 12.50 7.46
N VAL A 144 -3.49 12.22 8.55
CA VAL A 144 -3.00 11.33 9.61
C VAL A 144 -2.83 9.90 9.10
N THR A 145 -3.83 9.37 8.39
CA THR A 145 -3.75 7.99 7.89
C THR A 145 -2.72 7.83 6.78
N SER A 146 -2.50 8.87 5.96
CA SER A 146 -1.44 8.86 4.95
C SER A 146 -0.05 8.98 5.56
N ALA A 147 0.11 9.75 6.65
CA ALA A 147 1.37 9.81 7.39
C ALA A 147 1.72 8.43 8.00
N LEU A 148 0.73 7.76 8.60
CA LEU A 148 0.91 6.40 9.11
C LEU A 148 1.26 5.41 7.99
N PHE A 149 0.66 5.57 6.80
CA PHE A 149 0.98 4.76 5.63
C PHE A 149 2.41 5.02 5.12
N GLY A 150 2.87 6.27 5.13
CA GLY A 150 4.26 6.59 4.83
C GLY A 150 5.23 5.91 5.81
N LEU A 151 4.98 6.02 7.11
CA LEU A 151 5.80 5.38 8.15
C LEU A 151 5.80 3.85 8.06
N TRP A 152 4.69 3.25 7.63
CA TRP A 152 4.58 1.82 7.37
C TRP A 152 5.62 1.32 6.37
N HIS A 153 6.04 2.16 5.41
CA HIS A 153 6.99 1.81 4.35
C HIS A 153 8.47 1.89 4.76
N ILE A 154 8.80 2.31 5.99
CA ILE A 154 10.19 2.37 6.47
C ILE A 154 10.84 0.98 6.42
N ALA A 155 10.21 -0.02 7.04
CA ALA A 155 10.79 -1.37 7.11
C ALA A 155 10.87 -2.05 5.72
N PRO A 156 9.84 -2.06 4.87
CA PRO A 156 9.96 -2.56 3.49
C PRO A 156 11.08 -1.87 2.71
N THR A 157 11.22 -0.54 2.80
CA THR A 157 12.27 0.20 2.10
C THR A 157 13.66 -0.23 2.54
N LEU A 158 13.90 -0.36 3.85
CA LEU A 158 15.19 -0.82 4.37
C LEU A 158 15.57 -2.22 3.88
N HIS A 159 14.58 -3.08 3.59
CA HIS A 159 14.84 -4.43 3.08
C HIS A 159 15.06 -4.49 1.58
N THR A 160 14.51 -3.55 0.80
CA THR A 160 14.49 -3.65 -0.67
C THR A 160 15.24 -2.53 -1.39
N MET A 161 15.76 -1.52 -0.69
CA MET A 161 16.39 -0.36 -1.33
C MET A 161 17.64 -0.69 -2.15
N SER A 162 18.36 -1.80 -1.84
CA SER A 162 19.51 -2.26 -2.59
C SER A 162 19.16 -3.07 -3.85
N ASP A 163 17.89 -3.47 -4.01
CA ASP A 163 17.46 -4.32 -5.12
C ASP A 163 17.34 -3.54 -6.44
N ASN A 164 17.12 -2.24 -6.36
CA ASN A 164 17.05 -1.37 -7.52
C ASN A 164 18.43 -0.79 -7.86
N ARG A 165 18.82 -0.91 -9.13
CA ARG A 165 20.14 -0.51 -9.64
C ARG A 165 20.49 0.95 -9.34
N GLU A 166 19.52 1.87 -9.49
CA GLU A 166 19.74 3.31 -9.28
C GLU A 166 19.93 3.64 -7.79
N PHE A 167 19.37 2.84 -6.90
CA PHE A 167 19.42 3.07 -5.46
C PHE A 167 20.57 2.32 -4.75
N ALA A 168 21.14 1.29 -5.38
CA ALA A 168 22.15 0.44 -4.77
C ALA A 168 23.38 1.21 -4.26
N GLY A 169 23.86 2.19 -5.03
CA GLY A 169 24.98 3.06 -4.62
C GLY A 169 24.64 3.91 -3.39
N ALA A 170 23.48 4.51 -3.33
CA ALA A 170 23.02 5.27 -2.17
C ALA A 170 22.75 4.34 -0.96
N ALA A 171 22.19 3.15 -1.20
CA ALA A 171 21.93 2.15 -0.17
C ALA A 171 23.21 1.63 0.53
N ALA A 172 24.36 1.74 -0.11
CA ALA A 172 25.65 1.33 0.45
C ALA A 172 26.15 2.24 1.61
N HIS A 173 25.56 3.43 1.79
CA HIS A 173 26.01 4.42 2.79
C HIS A 173 24.85 4.87 3.68
N THR A 174 25.11 5.04 4.99
CA THR A 174 24.08 5.43 5.96
C THR A 174 23.32 6.69 5.57
N GLY A 175 24.00 7.74 5.09
CA GLY A 175 23.35 8.97 4.63
C GLY A 175 22.41 8.74 3.44
N GLY A 176 22.80 7.91 2.48
CA GLY A 176 21.98 7.53 1.35
C GLY A 176 20.78 6.67 1.76
N GLN A 177 20.96 5.73 2.69
CA GLN A 177 19.84 4.96 3.27
C GLN A 177 18.78 5.85 3.89
N VAL A 178 19.20 6.84 4.69
CA VAL A 178 18.29 7.81 5.30
C VAL A 178 17.52 8.59 4.23
N LEU A 179 18.19 9.05 3.17
CA LEU A 179 17.52 9.77 2.07
C LEU A 179 16.52 8.88 1.32
N LEU A 180 16.87 7.62 1.05
CA LEU A 180 15.97 6.65 0.40
C LEU A 180 14.72 6.38 1.26
N VAL A 181 14.90 6.21 2.58
CA VAL A 181 13.78 6.02 3.51
C VAL A 181 12.89 7.26 3.57
N LEU A 182 13.47 8.47 3.71
CA LEU A 182 12.69 9.70 3.71
C LEU A 182 11.94 9.91 2.38
N GLY A 183 12.60 9.62 1.26
CA GLY A 183 11.98 9.67 -0.07
C GLY A 183 10.81 8.69 -0.20
N SER A 184 11.00 7.45 0.25
CA SER A 184 9.94 6.44 0.27
C SER A 184 8.77 6.86 1.15
N VAL A 185 9.02 7.36 2.35
CA VAL A 185 7.98 7.87 3.26
C VAL A 185 7.21 9.02 2.60
N ALA A 186 7.91 9.97 1.95
CA ALA A 186 7.27 11.09 1.28
C ALA A 186 6.40 10.63 0.08
N VAL A 187 6.92 9.77 -0.77
CA VAL A 187 6.20 9.24 -1.94
C VAL A 187 4.97 8.43 -1.50
N THR A 188 5.14 7.55 -0.53
CA THR A 188 4.02 6.72 -0.03
C THR A 188 3.02 7.53 0.79
N PHE A 189 3.44 8.62 1.45
CA PHE A 189 2.51 9.60 2.03
C PHE A 189 1.64 10.25 0.95
N VAL A 190 2.23 10.72 -0.14
CA VAL A 190 1.50 11.33 -1.28
C VAL A 190 0.57 10.30 -1.93
N ALA A 191 1.05 9.09 -2.19
CA ALA A 191 0.21 7.99 -2.67
C ALA A 191 -0.95 7.72 -1.69
N GLY A 192 -0.67 7.78 -0.39
CA GLY A 192 -1.64 7.69 0.68
C GLY A 192 -2.77 8.69 0.56
N LEU A 193 -2.46 9.96 0.27
CA LEU A 193 -3.44 11.01 0.05
C LEU A 193 -4.30 10.74 -1.20
N VAL A 194 -3.69 10.29 -2.29
CA VAL A 194 -4.41 9.90 -3.51
C VAL A 194 -5.36 8.73 -3.23
N PHE A 195 -4.92 7.72 -2.49
CA PHE A 195 -5.75 6.58 -2.13
C PHE A 195 -6.89 6.97 -1.17
N CYS A 196 -6.66 7.89 -0.24
CA CYS A 196 -7.72 8.48 0.58
C CYS A 196 -8.73 9.25 -0.29
N TRP A 197 -8.25 10.05 -1.25
CA TRP A 197 -9.13 10.76 -2.18
C TRP A 197 -9.99 9.80 -3.01
N LEU A 198 -9.38 8.73 -3.58
CA LEU A 198 -10.11 7.68 -4.31
C LEU A 198 -11.18 7.03 -3.42
N ARG A 199 -10.82 6.68 -2.17
CA ARG A 199 -11.75 6.09 -1.20
C ARG A 199 -12.90 7.02 -0.86
N LEU A 200 -12.64 8.32 -0.65
CA LEU A 200 -13.66 9.30 -0.32
C LEU A 200 -14.58 9.60 -1.51
N ARG A 201 -14.04 9.71 -2.73
CA ARG A 201 -14.82 10.00 -3.93
C ARG A 201 -15.69 8.83 -4.38
N SER A 202 -15.14 7.64 -4.37
CA SER A 202 -15.87 6.43 -4.75
C SER A 202 -16.71 5.83 -3.63
N ARG A 203 -16.45 6.21 -2.37
CA ARG A 203 -16.98 5.57 -1.15
C ARG A 203 -16.69 4.07 -1.05
N SER A 204 -15.76 3.56 -1.85
CA SER A 204 -15.44 2.15 -1.99
C SER A 204 -13.94 1.87 -1.80
N LEU A 205 -13.59 0.74 -1.18
CA LEU A 205 -12.21 0.25 -1.13
C LEU A 205 -11.71 -0.28 -2.47
N ILE A 206 -12.59 -0.58 -3.41
CA ILE A 206 -12.21 -1.10 -4.74
C ILE A 206 -11.28 -0.12 -5.45
N ALA A 207 -11.59 1.18 -5.41
CA ALA A 207 -10.79 2.18 -6.11
C ALA A 207 -9.34 2.27 -5.61
N PRO A 208 -9.06 2.45 -4.31
CA PRO A 208 -7.66 2.47 -3.84
C PRO A 208 -6.98 1.11 -3.95
N VAL A 209 -7.68 -0.02 -3.80
CA VAL A 209 -7.10 -1.36 -4.05
C VAL A 209 -6.64 -1.50 -5.50
N MET A 210 -7.46 -1.10 -6.48
CA MET A 210 -7.07 -1.13 -7.90
C MET A 210 -5.88 -0.22 -8.19
N ALA A 211 -5.84 0.98 -7.61
CA ALA A 211 -4.72 1.89 -7.75
C ALA A 211 -3.44 1.31 -7.12
N HIS A 212 -3.53 0.69 -5.95
CA HIS A 212 -2.40 0.03 -5.27
C HIS A 212 -1.89 -1.17 -6.07
N VAL A 213 -2.79 -2.01 -6.58
CA VAL A 213 -2.42 -3.12 -7.48
C VAL A 213 -1.74 -2.59 -8.74
N ALA A 214 -2.21 -1.48 -9.30
CA ALA A 214 -1.58 -0.87 -10.47
C ALA A 214 -0.16 -0.37 -10.16
N THR A 215 0.04 0.36 -9.06
CA THR A 215 1.36 0.89 -8.69
C THR A 215 2.39 -0.21 -8.46
N ASN A 216 2.01 -1.30 -7.80
CA ASN A 216 2.94 -2.39 -7.50
C ASN A 216 3.02 -3.41 -8.64
N GLY A 217 1.87 -3.83 -9.17
CA GLY A 217 1.82 -4.90 -10.17
C GLY A 217 2.31 -4.46 -11.55
N LEU A 218 1.88 -3.30 -12.03
CA LEU A 218 2.37 -2.79 -13.32
C LEU A 218 3.85 -2.42 -13.24
N ALA A 219 4.31 -1.83 -12.12
CA ALA A 219 5.73 -1.52 -11.94
C ALA A 219 6.59 -2.80 -12.00
N LEU A 220 6.20 -3.88 -11.28
CA LEU A 220 6.89 -5.17 -11.37
C LEU A 220 6.83 -5.77 -12.77
N THR A 221 5.68 -5.66 -13.45
CA THR A 221 5.51 -6.19 -14.82
C THR A 221 6.42 -5.46 -15.81
N VAL A 222 6.46 -4.13 -15.75
CA VAL A 222 7.33 -3.32 -16.62
C VAL A 222 8.79 -3.62 -16.33
N ALA A 223 9.19 -3.70 -15.06
CA ALA A 223 10.56 -4.08 -14.68
C ALA A 223 10.91 -5.49 -15.16
N TRP A 224 9.97 -6.44 -15.10
CA TRP A 224 10.19 -7.80 -15.59
C TRP A 224 10.50 -7.82 -17.09
N PHE A 225 9.74 -7.08 -17.91
CA PHE A 225 10.02 -6.95 -19.35
C PHE A 225 11.32 -6.20 -19.64
N ALA A 226 11.76 -5.32 -18.75
CA ALA A 226 13.01 -4.57 -18.95
C ALA A 226 14.27 -5.42 -18.69
N VAL A 227 14.15 -6.54 -17.95
CA VAL A 227 15.28 -7.41 -17.59
C VAL A 227 15.27 -8.78 -18.32
N HIS A 228 14.24 -9.07 -19.13
CA HIS A 228 14.09 -10.29 -19.95
C HIS A 228 13.99 -9.94 -21.43
#